data_b08d7a99dfee61f3eb26170a110679d7
#
_entry.id   b08d7a99dfee61f3eb26170a110679d7
#
_cell.length_a   1.000
_cell.length_b   1.000
_cell.length_c   1.000
_cell.angle_alpha   90.00
_cell.angle_beta   90.00
_cell.angle_gamma   90.00
#
_symmetry.space_group_name_H-M   'P 1'
#
loop_
_entity.id
_entity.type
_entity.pdbx_description
1 polymer ?
#
loop_
_entity_poly.entity_id
_entity_poly.type
_entity_poly.pdbx_seq_one_letter_code
_entity_poly.pdbx_strand_id
1 'polypeptide(L)' 'MEHIVKVLGKECQVSVSRQSKTVWRATGTYLGEVIETKDRTEGAALIRWREAATYKGNG' A
#
# COMPACT_ATOMS: atom_id res chain seq x y z
N MET A 1 3.43 -9.77 -5.96
CA MET A 1 2.08 -9.67 -6.52
C MET A 1 1.67 -8.22 -6.62
N GLU A 2 1.18 -7.81 -7.76
CA GLU A 2 0.85 -6.40 -7.97
C GLU A 2 -0.64 -6.15 -7.95
N HIS A 3 -1.02 -5.01 -7.39
CA HIS A 3 -2.41 -4.60 -7.26
C HIS A 3 -2.57 -3.16 -7.71
N ILE A 4 -3.76 -2.83 -8.17
CA ILE A 4 -4.12 -1.44 -8.47
C ILE A 4 -5.03 -0.98 -7.33
N VAL A 5 -4.62 0.10 -6.68
CA VAL A 5 -5.36 0.68 -5.55
C VAL A 5 -5.75 2.11 -5.91
N LYS A 6 -7.02 2.43 -5.77
CA LYS A 6 -7.47 3.81 -6.00
C LYS A 6 -7.33 4.62 -4.72
N VAL A 7 -6.64 5.74 -4.83
CA VAL A 7 -6.44 6.68 -3.73
C VAL A 7 -6.87 8.06 -4.21
N LEU A 8 -7.94 8.58 -3.63
CA LEU A 8 -8.47 9.91 -3.97
C LEU A 8 -8.65 10.08 -5.48
N GLY A 9 -9.17 9.04 -6.13
CA GLY A 9 -9.43 9.06 -7.56
C GLY A 9 -8.26 8.72 -8.46
N LYS A 10 -7.07 8.49 -7.90
CA LYS A 10 -5.88 8.10 -8.67
C LYS A 10 -5.63 6.61 -8.53
N GLU A 11 -5.33 5.97 -9.64
CA GLU A 11 -4.93 4.56 -9.63
C GLU A 11 -3.44 4.47 -9.31
N CYS A 12 -3.12 3.67 -8.29
CA CYS A 12 -1.75 3.49 -7.85
C CYS A 12 -1.39 2.02 -7.93
N GLN A 13 -0.22 1.73 -8.47
CA GLN A 13 0.28 0.37 -8.55
C GLN A 13 1.04 0.05 -7.26
N VAL A 14 0.62 -1.00 -6.58
CA VAL A 14 1.18 -1.41 -5.30
C VAL A 14 1.67 -2.84 -5.40
N SER A 15 2.93 -3.05 -5.06
CA SER A 15 3.50 -4.39 -5.00
C SER A 15 3.33 -4.94 -3.59
N VAL A 16 2.81 -6.16 -3.51
CA VAL A 16 2.63 -6.83 -2.22
C VAL A 16 3.43 -8.13 -2.23
N SER A 17 4.22 -8.33 -1.20
CA SER A 17 4.99 -9.55 -1.06
C SER A 17 4.95 -10.04 0.38
N ARG A 18 5.06 -11.36 0.54
CA ARG A 18 5.14 -11.97 1.85
C ARG A 18 6.58 -11.86 2.35
N GLN A 19 6.77 -11.17 3.46
CA GLN A 19 8.10 -10.95 4.00
C GLN A 19 8.50 -12.03 4.99
N SER A 20 7.52 -12.56 5.75
CA SER A 20 7.74 -13.67 6.67
C SER A 20 6.43 -14.43 6.80
N LYS A 21 6.40 -15.46 7.67
CA LYS A 21 5.19 -16.27 7.87
C LYS A 21 3.97 -15.43 8.25
N THR A 22 4.18 -14.34 8.95
CA THR A 22 3.08 -13.55 9.51
C THR A 22 3.12 -12.09 9.06
N VAL A 23 4.01 -11.75 8.12
CA VAL A 23 4.16 -10.36 7.69
C VAL A 23 4.07 -10.24 6.18
N TRP A 24 3.17 -9.40 5.73
CA TRP A 24 3.04 -9.01 4.33
C TRP A 24 3.42 -7.54 4.20
N ARG A 25 4.11 -7.20 3.13
CA ARG A 25 4.58 -5.85 2.87
C ARG A 25 3.94 -5.32 1.59
N ALA A 26 3.37 -4.13 1.67
CA ALA A 26 2.84 -3.41 0.51
C ALA A 26 3.71 -2.19 0.25
N THR A 27 4.16 -2.03 -1.00
CA THR A 27 5.03 -0.92 -1.38
C THR A 27 4.51 -0.30 -2.67
N GLY A 28 4.41 1.00 -2.69
CA GLY A 28 3.98 1.72 -3.88
C GLY A 28 4.36 3.18 -3.80
N THR A 29 4.24 3.88 -4.93
CA THR A 29 4.57 5.30 -4.99
C THR A 29 3.28 6.11 -5.10
N TYR A 30 3.18 7.16 -4.29
CA TYR A 30 2.05 8.08 -4.34
C TYR A 30 2.57 9.51 -4.21
N LEU A 31 2.19 10.34 -5.17
CA LEU A 31 2.63 11.75 -5.22
C LEU A 31 4.16 11.88 -5.16
N GLY A 32 4.86 11.01 -5.87
CA GLY A 32 6.32 11.04 -5.95
C GLY A 32 7.05 10.46 -4.74
N GLU A 33 6.33 9.92 -3.77
CA GLU A 33 6.95 9.32 -2.59
C GLU A 33 6.62 7.85 -2.48
N VAL A 34 7.61 7.08 -2.05
CA VAL A 34 7.43 5.64 -1.82
C VAL A 34 6.81 5.45 -0.45
N ILE A 35 5.70 4.70 -0.43
CA ILE A 35 5.01 4.36 0.82
C ILE A 35 5.14 2.86 1.00
N GLU A 36 5.57 2.44 2.18
CA GLU A 36 5.68 1.04 2.53
C GLU A 36 4.88 0.79 3.80
N THR A 37 4.03 -0.25 3.76
CA THR A 37 3.27 -0.66 4.93
C THR A 37 3.40 -2.15 5.11
N LYS A 38 3.18 -2.62 6.35
CA LYS A 38 3.27 -4.02 6.70
C LYS A 38 2.05 -4.41 7.53
N ASP A 39 1.59 -5.63 7.33
CA ASP A 39 0.52 -6.17 8.15
C ASP A 39 0.56 -7.70 8.09
N ARG A 40 -0.39 -8.33 8.74
CA ARG A 40 -0.41 -9.79 8.90
C ARG A 40 -0.96 -10.51 7.67
N THR A 41 -1.71 -9.84 6.84
CA THR A 41 -2.29 -10.43 5.63
C THR A 41 -2.06 -9.51 4.45
N GLU A 42 -2.18 -10.07 3.25
CA GLU A 42 -2.07 -9.32 2.02
C GLU A 42 -3.10 -8.20 1.96
N GLY A 43 -4.36 -8.53 2.24
CA GLY A 43 -5.44 -7.54 2.21
C GLY A 43 -5.26 -6.44 3.23
N ALA A 44 -4.84 -6.79 4.44
CA ALA A 44 -4.62 -5.81 5.49
C ALA A 44 -3.46 -4.87 5.14
N ALA A 45 -2.39 -5.41 4.53
CA ALA A 45 -1.26 -4.57 4.10
C ALA A 45 -1.70 -3.56 3.04
N LEU A 46 -2.55 -4.00 2.10
CA LEU A 46 -3.09 -3.11 1.06
C LEU A 46 -3.98 -2.02 1.64
N ILE A 47 -4.83 -2.37 2.59
CA ILE A 47 -5.70 -1.39 3.26
C ILE A 47 -4.86 -0.36 4.00
N ARG A 48 -3.83 -0.81 4.70
CA ARG A 48 -2.92 0.09 5.39
C ARG A 48 -2.22 1.03 4.42
N TRP A 49 -1.79 0.49 3.29
CA TRP A 49 -1.13 1.29 2.27
C TRP A 49 -2.07 2.38 1.75
N ARG A 50 -3.32 2.00 1.45
CA ARG A 50 -4.32 2.94 0.97
C ARG A 50 -4.60 4.04 2.00
N GLU A 51 -4.71 3.68 3.27
CA GLU A 51 -4.92 4.64 4.34
C GLU A 51 -3.75 5.61 4.46
N ALA A 52 -2.53 5.09 4.41
CA ALA A 52 -1.34 5.92 4.49
C ALA A 52 -1.26 6.88 3.31
N ALA A 53 -1.56 6.41 2.10
CA ALA A 53 -1.55 7.26 0.91
C ALA A 53 -2.65 8.32 0.98
N THR A 54 -3.84 7.95 1.45
CA THR A 54 -4.96 8.87 1.60
C THR A 54 -4.61 9.97 2.60
N TYR A 55 -4.04 9.60 3.72
CA TYR A 55 -3.61 10.55 4.74
C TYR A 55 -2.58 11.53 4.17
N LYS A 56 -1.63 11.03 3.42
CA LYS A 56 -0.60 11.85 2.80
C LYS A 56 -1.20 12.81 1.76
N GLY A 57 -2.18 12.32 0.98
CA GLY A 57 -2.86 13.15 -0.02
C GLY A 57 -3.68 14.27 0.59
N ASN A 58 -4.13 14.11 1.83
CA ASN A 58 -4.90 15.12 2.54
C ASN A 58 -4.03 16.06 3.37
N GLY A 59 -2.80 15.69 3.56
CA GLY A 59 -1.85 16.49 4.31
C GLY A 59 -1.14 17.47 3.42
#